data_9bcdfa5d33d859447c2ec43cfd69a703
#
_entry.id   9bcdfa5d33d859447c2ec43cfd69a703
#
_cell.length_a   1.000
_cell.length_b   1.000
_cell.length_c   1.000
_cell.angle_alpha   90.00
_cell.angle_beta   90.00
_cell.angle_gamma   90.00
#
_symmetry.space_group_name_H-M   'P 1'
#
loop_
_entity.id
_entity.type
_entity.pdbx_description
1 polymer ?
#
loop_
_entity_poly.entity_id
_entity_poly.type
_entity_poly.pdbx_seq_one_letter_code
_entity_poly.pdbx_strand_id
1 'polypeptide(L)'
;MKIENNKVVVDTYAWIEYFNGTEKGEKVKKFLIEEYTYTPEIVLAEIARKYIREGASLETVKQRLRIIGELSVTVGIDYKIALESGKAYLELLDHSKKLKLKAKPGLGDAIILATAKVLNAKVLTGDQHFKKIKITIWIGE
;
A
#
# COMPACT_ATOMS: atom_id res chain seq x y z
N MET A 1 -19.70 11.69 2.15
CA MET A 1 -18.74 12.73 2.62
C MET A 1 -17.54 12.08 3.27
N LYS A 2 -16.34 12.51 2.90
CA LYS A 2 -15.12 11.97 3.49
C LYS A 2 -14.85 12.62 4.83
N ILE A 3 -14.36 11.80 5.79
CA ILE A 3 -14.01 12.29 7.12
C ILE A 3 -12.52 12.66 7.11
N GLU A 4 -12.20 13.91 7.41
CA GLU A 4 -10.85 14.47 7.29
C GLU A 4 -9.78 13.69 8.04
N ASN A 5 -10.12 13.10 9.20
CA ASN A 5 -9.16 12.35 10.01
C ASN A 5 -8.97 10.90 9.57
N ASN A 6 -9.78 10.44 8.59
CA ASN A 6 -9.69 9.07 8.09
C ASN A 6 -8.82 9.01 6.84
N LYS A 7 -7.52 9.04 7.08
CA LYS A 7 -6.53 8.89 6.02
C LYS A 7 -6.14 7.43 5.89
N VAL A 8 -6.10 6.95 4.66
CA VAL A 8 -5.78 5.56 4.36
C VAL A 8 -4.70 5.50 3.31
N VAL A 9 -3.62 4.80 3.60
CA VAL A 9 -2.58 4.50 2.62
C VAL A 9 -2.91 3.16 1.98
N VAL A 10 -3.05 3.15 0.66
CA VAL A 10 -3.41 1.97 -0.12
C VAL A 10 -2.14 1.34 -0.67
N ASP A 11 -1.85 0.11 -0.27
CA ASP A 11 -0.65 -0.57 -0.72
C ASP A 11 -0.86 -1.36 -2.02
N THR A 12 0.19 -2.00 -2.49
CA THR A 12 0.17 -2.77 -3.72
C THR A 12 -0.85 -3.91 -3.67
N TYR A 13 -0.91 -4.64 -2.55
CA TYR A 13 -1.87 -5.74 -2.37
C TYR A 13 -3.30 -5.26 -2.60
N ALA A 14 -3.66 -4.16 -1.96
CA ALA A 14 -5.02 -3.62 -2.06
C ALA A 14 -5.36 -3.18 -3.48
N TRP A 15 -4.43 -2.50 -4.17
CA TRP A 15 -4.66 -2.10 -5.55
C TRP A 15 -4.86 -3.29 -6.49
N ILE A 16 -4.08 -4.36 -6.30
CA ILE A 16 -4.21 -5.57 -7.11
C ILE A 16 -5.59 -6.19 -6.93
N GLU A 17 -6.07 -6.29 -5.69
CA GLU A 17 -7.40 -6.81 -5.42
C GLU A 17 -8.49 -5.93 -6.05
N TYR A 18 -8.30 -4.62 -5.99
CA TYR A 18 -9.22 -3.68 -6.63
C TYR A 18 -9.29 -3.92 -8.14
N PHE A 19 -8.14 -4.01 -8.81
CA PHE A 19 -8.11 -4.23 -10.25
C PHE A 19 -8.63 -5.59 -10.66
N ASN A 20 -8.49 -6.60 -9.82
CA ASN A 20 -8.97 -7.95 -10.09
C ASN A 20 -10.48 -8.10 -9.85
N GLY A 21 -11.14 -7.10 -9.27
CA GLY A 21 -12.57 -7.14 -9.02
C GLY A 21 -12.99 -8.21 -8.03
N THR A 22 -12.12 -8.57 -7.09
CA THR A 22 -12.41 -9.57 -6.07
C THR A 22 -13.32 -8.99 -4.98
N GLU A 23 -13.80 -9.85 -4.08
CA GLU A 23 -14.57 -9.42 -2.92
C GLU A 23 -13.75 -8.46 -2.05
N LYS A 24 -12.45 -8.75 -1.88
CA LYS A 24 -11.53 -7.84 -1.18
C LYS A 24 -11.40 -6.51 -1.93
N GLY A 25 -11.36 -6.57 -3.26
CA GLY A 25 -11.31 -5.39 -4.12
C GLY A 25 -12.52 -4.49 -3.96
N GLU A 26 -13.69 -5.07 -3.71
CA GLU A 26 -14.91 -4.28 -3.43
C GLU A 26 -14.77 -3.52 -2.12
N LYS A 27 -14.13 -4.11 -1.12
CA LYS A 27 -13.84 -3.42 0.14
C LYS A 27 -12.88 -2.26 -0.09
N VAL A 28 -11.85 -2.46 -0.91
CA VAL A 28 -10.91 -1.40 -1.28
C VAL A 28 -11.64 -0.25 -1.96
N LYS A 29 -12.53 -0.58 -2.90
CA LYS A 29 -13.34 0.42 -3.62
C LYS A 29 -14.12 1.31 -2.65
N LYS A 30 -14.68 0.72 -1.62
CA LYS A 30 -15.42 1.47 -0.60
C LYS A 30 -14.52 2.49 0.10
N PHE A 31 -13.29 2.11 0.46
CA PHE A 31 -12.33 3.04 1.05
C PHE A 31 -11.96 4.15 0.07
N LEU A 32 -11.78 3.82 -1.21
CA LEU A 32 -11.45 4.83 -2.24
C LEU A 32 -12.56 5.87 -2.38
N ILE A 33 -13.81 5.48 -2.19
CA ILE A 33 -14.96 6.38 -2.29
C ILE A 33 -15.16 7.19 -1.00
N GLU A 34 -15.05 6.54 0.16
CA GLU A 34 -15.46 7.11 1.44
C GLU A 34 -14.37 7.81 2.23
N GLU A 35 -13.08 7.50 1.96
CA GLU A 35 -11.98 8.00 2.76
C GLU A 35 -11.00 8.81 1.92
N TYR A 36 -10.11 9.56 2.59
CA TYR A 36 -8.98 10.19 1.93
C TYR A 36 -7.91 9.13 1.72
N THR A 37 -7.60 8.80 0.47
CA THR A 37 -6.64 7.75 0.16
C THR A 37 -5.35 8.33 -0.43
N TYR A 38 -4.24 7.73 -0.01
CA TYR A 38 -2.90 8.11 -0.41
C TYR A 38 -2.18 6.87 -0.90
N THR A 39 -1.41 7.01 -1.97
CA THR A 39 -0.66 5.89 -2.53
C THR A 39 0.81 6.31 -2.67
N PRO A 40 1.72 5.64 -1.95
CA PRO A 40 3.15 5.92 -2.11
C PRO A 40 3.60 5.64 -3.54
N GLU A 41 4.46 6.49 -4.08
CA GLU A 41 4.92 6.32 -5.47
C GLU A 41 5.62 4.98 -5.71
N ILE A 42 6.23 4.39 -4.68
CA ILE A 42 6.83 3.06 -4.80
C ILE A 42 5.79 2.01 -5.22
N VAL A 43 4.53 2.20 -4.81
CA VAL A 43 3.44 1.29 -5.19
C VAL A 43 3.22 1.33 -6.71
N LEU A 44 3.34 2.50 -7.34
CA LEU A 44 3.23 2.62 -8.79
C LEU A 44 4.28 1.75 -9.49
N ALA A 45 5.51 1.79 -8.98
CA ALA A 45 6.60 0.98 -9.54
C ALA A 45 6.36 -0.52 -9.33
N GLU A 46 5.86 -0.90 -8.16
CA GLU A 46 5.55 -2.29 -7.85
C GLU A 46 4.42 -2.83 -8.72
N ILE A 47 3.39 -2.03 -8.95
CA ILE A 47 2.27 -2.38 -9.84
C ILE A 47 2.78 -2.57 -11.26
N ALA A 48 3.58 -1.62 -11.76
CA ALA A 48 4.15 -1.72 -13.10
C ALA A 48 4.98 -2.99 -13.26
N ARG A 49 5.87 -3.25 -12.31
CA ARG A 49 6.71 -4.46 -12.32
C ARG A 49 5.88 -5.73 -12.36
N LYS A 50 4.85 -5.80 -11.52
CA LYS A 50 4.00 -6.99 -11.45
C LYS A 50 3.30 -7.26 -12.78
N TYR A 51 2.61 -6.27 -13.31
CA TYR A 51 1.83 -6.48 -14.53
C TYR A 51 2.70 -6.73 -15.75
N ILE A 52 3.84 -6.05 -15.87
CA ILE A 52 4.78 -6.29 -16.96
C ILE A 52 5.34 -7.72 -16.88
N ARG A 53 5.71 -8.15 -15.68
CA ARG A 53 6.21 -9.51 -15.47
C ARG A 53 5.16 -10.57 -15.82
N GLU A 54 3.89 -10.27 -15.62
CA GLU A 54 2.78 -11.17 -15.95
C GLU A 54 2.34 -11.09 -17.40
N GLY A 55 3.01 -10.29 -18.21
CA GLY A 55 2.76 -10.21 -19.64
C GLY A 55 1.69 -9.23 -20.07
N ALA A 56 1.26 -8.33 -19.18
CA ALA A 56 0.28 -7.31 -19.54
C ALA A 56 0.88 -6.35 -20.57
N SER A 57 0.02 -5.80 -21.45
CA SER A 57 0.44 -4.81 -22.43
C SER A 57 0.83 -3.51 -21.73
N LEU A 58 1.72 -2.72 -22.34
CA LEU A 58 2.10 -1.42 -21.78
C LEU A 58 0.90 -0.49 -21.67
N GLU A 59 -0.05 -0.59 -22.59
CA GLU A 59 -1.29 0.20 -22.50
C GLU A 59 -2.10 -0.14 -21.25
N THR A 60 -2.21 -1.42 -20.94
CA THR A 60 -2.89 -1.86 -19.71
C THR A 60 -2.18 -1.31 -18.48
N VAL A 61 -0.85 -1.41 -18.44
CA VAL A 61 -0.07 -0.90 -17.30
C VAL A 61 -0.27 0.60 -17.14
N LYS A 62 -0.16 1.35 -18.23
CA LYS A 62 -0.40 2.81 -18.20
C LYS A 62 -1.77 3.16 -17.67
N GLN A 63 -2.79 2.41 -18.10
CA GLN A 63 -4.17 2.61 -17.65
C GLN A 63 -4.30 2.39 -16.15
N ARG A 64 -3.69 1.30 -15.61
CA ARG A 64 -3.73 1.01 -14.18
C ARG A 64 -3.07 2.12 -13.37
N LEU A 65 -1.90 2.60 -13.80
CA LEU A 65 -1.20 3.68 -13.10
C LEU A 65 -2.01 4.98 -13.14
N ARG A 66 -2.67 5.26 -14.26
CA ARG A 66 -3.53 6.45 -14.39
C ARG A 66 -4.71 6.38 -13.41
N ILE A 67 -5.35 5.22 -13.32
CA ILE A 67 -6.48 5.02 -12.41
C ILE A 67 -6.04 5.28 -10.96
N ILE A 68 -4.88 4.78 -10.57
CA ILE A 68 -4.37 5.03 -9.21
C ILE A 68 -4.22 6.53 -8.96
N GLY A 69 -3.64 7.25 -9.92
CA GLY A 69 -3.46 8.71 -9.80
C GLY A 69 -4.77 9.49 -9.77
N GLU A 70 -5.83 8.96 -10.37
CA GLU A 70 -7.14 9.60 -10.37
C GLU A 70 -7.92 9.35 -9.07
N LEU A 71 -7.75 8.17 -8.48
CA LEU A 71 -8.53 7.76 -7.31
C LEU A 71 -7.84 8.01 -5.98
N SER A 72 -6.54 8.32 -5.99
CA SER A 72 -5.74 8.42 -4.77
C SER A 72 -4.67 9.48 -4.95
N VAL A 73 -4.29 10.13 -3.86
CA VAL A 73 -3.19 11.11 -3.88
C VAL A 73 -1.88 10.36 -3.84
N THR A 74 -1.03 10.53 -4.86
CA THR A 74 0.28 9.89 -4.86
C THR A 74 1.25 10.68 -3.97
N VAL A 75 2.07 9.96 -3.22
CA VAL A 75 2.98 10.54 -2.23
C VAL A 75 4.41 10.12 -2.54
N GLY A 76 5.28 11.10 -2.80
CA GLY A 76 6.69 10.83 -3.04
C GLY A 76 7.48 10.61 -1.76
N ILE A 77 8.72 10.23 -1.90
CA ILE A 77 9.62 10.00 -0.76
C ILE A 77 10.39 11.30 -0.51
N ASP A 78 9.97 12.05 0.51
CA ASP A 78 10.73 13.21 0.97
C ASP A 78 11.71 12.80 2.08
N TYR A 79 12.46 13.76 2.63
CA TYR A 79 13.43 13.47 3.70
C TYR A 79 12.78 12.84 4.92
N LYS A 80 11.59 13.31 5.28
CA LYS A 80 10.88 12.82 6.46
C LYS A 80 10.46 11.37 6.29
N ILE A 81 9.88 11.05 5.15
CA ILE A 81 9.47 9.68 4.82
C ILE A 81 10.70 8.78 4.68
N ALA A 82 11.77 9.27 4.05
CA ALA A 82 13.01 8.50 3.91
C ALA A 82 13.59 8.11 5.27
N LEU A 83 13.68 9.06 6.19
CA LEU A 83 14.18 8.79 7.53
C LEU A 83 13.28 7.79 8.27
N GLU A 84 11.98 8.02 8.22
CA GLU A 84 11.02 7.13 8.87
C GLU A 84 11.05 5.73 8.26
N SER A 85 11.35 5.60 6.95
CA SER A 85 11.47 4.30 6.29
C SER A 85 12.58 3.44 6.90
N GLY A 86 13.68 4.06 7.31
CA GLY A 86 14.74 3.35 7.99
C GLY A 86 14.28 2.73 9.31
N LYS A 87 13.52 3.50 10.09
CA LYS A 87 12.95 3.01 11.34
C LYS A 87 11.87 1.95 11.09
N ALA A 88 11.01 2.21 10.13
CA ALA A 88 9.93 1.31 9.77
C ALA A 88 10.44 -0.05 9.30
N TYR A 89 11.56 -0.07 8.58
CA TYR A 89 12.16 -1.32 8.13
C TYR A 89 12.54 -2.21 9.32
N LEU A 90 13.17 -1.62 10.34
CA LEU A 90 13.56 -2.38 11.54
C LEU A 90 12.33 -2.90 12.29
N GLU A 91 11.27 -2.09 12.36
CA GLU A 91 10.03 -2.51 12.97
C GLU A 91 9.40 -3.71 12.24
N LEU A 92 9.35 -3.63 10.91
CA LEU A 92 8.81 -4.72 10.09
C LEU A 92 9.66 -5.97 10.17
N LEU A 93 10.99 -5.82 10.21
CA LEU A 93 11.91 -6.94 10.32
C LEU A 93 11.70 -7.68 11.65
N ASP A 94 11.62 -6.94 12.74
CA ASP A 94 11.36 -7.50 14.06
C ASP A 94 9.99 -8.20 14.12
N HIS A 95 8.97 -7.53 13.57
CA HIS A 95 7.62 -8.07 13.50
C HIS A 95 7.57 -9.36 12.67
N SER A 96 8.28 -9.39 11.55
CA SER A 96 8.38 -10.57 10.69
C SER A 96 8.98 -11.76 11.43
N LYS A 97 10.01 -11.52 12.25
CA LYS A 97 10.62 -12.56 13.06
C LYS A 97 9.64 -13.10 14.11
N LYS A 98 8.88 -12.23 14.75
CA LYS A 98 7.87 -12.63 15.73
C LYS A 98 6.76 -13.48 15.10
N LEU A 99 6.38 -13.18 13.88
CA LEU A 99 5.39 -13.96 13.14
C LEU A 99 5.99 -15.19 12.44
N LYS A 100 7.30 -15.35 12.50
CA LYS A 100 8.03 -16.48 11.88
C LYS A 100 7.79 -16.52 10.37
N LEU A 101 7.74 -15.37 9.72
CA LEU A 101 7.59 -15.29 8.27
C LEU A 101 8.91 -15.70 7.58
N LYS A 102 8.79 -16.47 6.50
CA LYS A 102 9.97 -16.92 5.74
C LYS A 102 10.62 -15.78 4.97
N ALA A 103 9.82 -14.93 4.35
CA ALA A 103 10.32 -13.81 3.57
C ALA A 103 10.54 -12.59 4.46
N LYS A 104 11.66 -11.90 4.23
CA LYS A 104 11.93 -10.64 4.90
C LYS A 104 11.10 -9.53 4.25
N PRO A 105 10.73 -8.48 5.00
CA PRO A 105 10.07 -7.33 4.39
C PRO A 105 11.03 -6.64 3.44
N GLY A 106 10.48 -6.00 2.43
CA GLY A 106 11.26 -5.22 1.48
C GLY A 106 11.29 -3.74 1.85
N LEU A 107 12.14 -3.00 1.15
CA LEU A 107 12.20 -1.55 1.32
C LEU A 107 10.85 -0.90 0.95
N GLY A 108 10.17 -1.44 -0.07
CA GLY A 108 8.84 -0.95 -0.44
C GLY A 108 7.86 -1.02 0.72
N ASP A 109 7.85 -2.13 1.47
CA ASP A 109 6.99 -2.28 2.64
C ASP A 109 7.31 -1.21 3.69
N ALA A 110 8.61 -0.95 3.90
CA ALA A 110 9.05 0.05 4.86
C ALA A 110 8.62 1.46 4.45
N ILE A 111 8.70 1.78 3.17
CA ILE A 111 8.25 3.08 2.64
C ILE A 111 6.73 3.24 2.83
N ILE A 112 5.97 2.20 2.58
CA ILE A 112 4.52 2.22 2.78
C ILE A 112 4.18 2.48 4.24
N LEU A 113 4.80 1.74 5.15
CA LEU A 113 4.57 1.93 6.58
C LEU A 113 4.99 3.34 7.04
N ALA A 114 6.15 3.80 6.57
CA ALA A 114 6.65 5.14 6.90
C ALA A 114 5.71 6.23 6.42
N THR A 115 5.19 6.09 5.21
CA THR A 115 4.25 7.05 4.65
C THR A 115 3.00 7.15 5.53
N ALA A 116 2.48 6.01 5.96
CA ALA A 116 1.32 5.98 6.84
C ALA A 116 1.61 6.67 8.17
N LYS A 117 2.78 6.41 8.75
CA LYS A 117 3.16 7.05 10.02
C LYS A 117 3.30 8.57 9.89
N VAL A 118 3.97 9.02 8.83
CA VAL A 118 4.17 10.46 8.60
C VAL A 118 2.84 11.16 8.35
N LEU A 119 1.92 10.55 7.64
CA LEU A 119 0.61 11.11 7.34
C LEU A 119 -0.41 10.90 8.47
N ASN A 120 -0.04 10.17 9.51
CA ASN A 120 -0.97 9.75 10.56
C ASN A 120 -2.18 9.02 9.96
N ALA A 121 -1.88 8.07 9.08
CA ALA A 121 -2.85 7.28 8.33
C ALA A 121 -2.78 5.82 8.73
N LYS A 122 -3.77 5.04 8.30
CA LYS A 122 -3.74 3.59 8.43
C LYS A 122 -3.36 2.96 7.09
N VAL A 123 -2.82 1.75 7.11
CA VAL A 123 -2.43 1.02 5.91
C VAL A 123 -3.51 0.01 5.56
N LEU A 124 -4.07 0.12 4.37
CA LEU A 124 -5.04 -0.85 3.85
C LEU A 124 -4.29 -1.92 3.07
N THR A 125 -4.25 -3.13 3.60
CA THR A 125 -3.42 -4.20 3.05
C THR A 125 -3.86 -5.59 3.49
N GLY A 126 -3.47 -6.60 2.71
CA GLY A 126 -3.55 -8.01 3.07
C GLY A 126 -2.17 -8.68 3.02
N ASP A 127 -1.10 -7.91 2.91
CA ASP A 127 0.26 -8.43 2.90
C ASP A 127 0.66 -8.91 4.30
N GLN A 128 1.19 -10.14 4.39
CA GLN A 128 1.56 -10.78 5.65
C GLN A 128 2.50 -9.95 6.52
N HIS A 129 3.36 -9.14 5.90
CA HIS A 129 4.31 -8.31 6.64
C HIS A 129 3.62 -7.24 7.50
N PHE A 130 2.39 -6.89 7.19
CA PHE A 130 1.60 -5.91 7.94
C PHE A 130 0.60 -6.54 8.90
N LYS A 131 0.44 -7.86 8.86
CA LYS A 131 -0.56 -8.54 9.69
C LYS A 131 -0.30 -8.26 11.17
N LYS A 132 -1.34 -7.84 11.89
CA LYS A 132 -1.28 -7.50 13.33
C LYS A 132 -0.49 -6.24 13.67
N ILE A 133 -0.04 -5.46 12.70
CA ILE A 133 0.50 -4.13 12.97
C ILE A 133 -0.68 -3.20 13.27
N LYS A 134 -0.55 -2.42 14.34
CA LYS A 134 -1.67 -1.65 14.92
C LYS A 134 -2.38 -0.74 13.93
N ILE A 135 -1.64 -0.08 13.04
CA ILE A 135 -2.23 0.88 12.10
C ILE A 135 -2.74 0.23 10.81
N THR A 136 -2.84 -1.08 10.77
CA THR A 136 -3.28 -1.82 9.58
C THR A 136 -4.78 -2.01 9.57
N ILE A 137 -5.39 -1.72 8.41
CA ILE A 137 -6.75 -2.16 8.09
C ILE A 137 -6.56 -3.43 7.28
N TRP A 138 -6.84 -4.57 7.91
CA TRP A 138 -6.52 -5.88 7.34
C TRP A 138 -7.62 -6.38 6.41
N ILE A 139 -7.26 -6.70 5.17
CA ILE A 139 -8.16 -7.31 4.19
C ILE A 139 -7.65 -8.67 3.68
N GLY A 140 -6.58 -9.20 4.28
CA GLY A 140 -5.99 -10.48 3.90
C GLY A 140 -6.70 -11.69 4.49
N GLU A 141 -6.06 -12.84 4.32
CA GLU A 141 -6.54 -14.10 4.86
C GLU A 141 -6.38 -14.23 6.38
#